data_8bfe86961216ade6bdfa5695130701d3
#
_entry.id   8bfe86961216ade6bdfa5695130701d3
#
_cell.length_a   1.000
_cell.length_b   1.000
_cell.length_c   1.000
_cell.angle_alpha   90.00
_cell.angle_beta   90.00
_cell.angle_gamma   90.00
#
_symmetry.space_group_name_H-M   'P 1'
#
loop_
_entity.id
_entity.type
_entity.pdbx_description
1 polymer ?
#
loop_
_entity_poly.entity_id
_entity_poly.type
_entity_poly.pdbx_seq_one_letter_code
_entity_poly.pdbx_strand_id
1 'polypeptide(L)'
;MYSDYYDSIGKVAETDKEVADAMALELKRQRDNIELIASENLVSPQVMAAMGSVLTNKYAEGLPGKRYYGGCQYVDIVENIAIKRACELFKCNYANVQPHSGAQANTAVYLTLLKPGDTVMGMSLDNGGHLTHGSPANISGKYFNFVPYGVDENGFIDYKEFAKQVNKVKPKLVVAGASAYPREIDFKTMADIAHANGAMFMVDMAHIAGLVAAGLHQSPVPYADVVTTTTHKTLRGPRGGLILCNNEYLIKKLNSAVFPGTQGGPLMHVIAGKAVCFGEALKPEFNEYQKRVVENAKALANGLIKRGMKLVSGGTDNHLCLLDLRGTNVTGKELENRLDEVHITLNKNTVPNEPLSPFVTSGVRIGTPAATTRGLNTDDMDKIAEYITLAVIDFDNNKDYITNGVAEICAKYPLYE
;
A
#
# COMPACT_ATOMS: atom_id res chain seq x y z
N MET A 1 5.40 33.31 6.19
CA MET A 1 6.78 32.82 6.07
C MET A 1 6.74 31.34 6.39
N TYR A 2 7.09 30.51 5.44
CA TYR A 2 7.07 29.05 5.62
C TYR A 2 8.53 28.62 5.77
N SER A 3 8.84 27.97 6.93
CA SER A 3 10.18 27.43 7.16
C SER A 3 10.43 26.20 6.29
N ASP A 4 11.70 25.93 6.06
CA ASP A 4 12.15 24.72 5.38
C ASP A 4 11.73 23.47 6.17
N TYR A 5 11.48 22.36 5.48
CA TYR A 5 11.16 21.07 6.08
C TYR A 5 12.20 20.61 7.13
N TYR A 6 13.48 20.90 6.89
CA TYR A 6 14.57 20.54 7.83
C TYR A 6 14.51 21.27 9.16
N ASP A 7 13.82 22.38 9.22
CA ASP A 7 13.60 23.12 10.47
C ASP A 7 12.85 22.29 11.51
N SER A 8 12.09 21.29 11.10
CA SER A 8 11.40 20.37 12.02
C SER A 8 12.35 19.52 12.85
N ILE A 9 13.45 19.00 12.26
CA ILE A 9 14.49 18.26 12.99
C ILE A 9 15.23 19.20 13.93
N GLY A 10 15.60 20.40 13.46
CA GLY A 10 16.21 21.44 14.28
C GLY A 10 15.34 21.83 15.46
N LYS A 11 14.03 21.97 15.27
CA LYS A 11 13.09 22.27 16.35
C LYS A 11 13.00 21.16 17.41
N VAL A 12 13.05 19.90 17.00
CA VAL A 12 13.09 18.76 17.94
C VAL A 12 14.41 18.78 18.73
N ALA A 13 15.52 19.11 18.07
CA ALA A 13 16.85 19.16 18.70
C ALA A 13 16.97 20.22 19.82
N GLU A 14 16.15 21.26 19.80
CA GLU A 14 16.10 22.28 20.88
C GLU A 14 15.66 21.68 22.24
N THR A 15 14.92 20.57 22.23
CA THR A 15 14.36 19.93 23.44
C THR A 15 14.75 18.48 23.60
N ASP A 16 14.95 17.76 22.52
CA ASP A 16 15.26 16.32 22.50
C ASP A 16 16.28 15.99 21.41
N LYS A 17 17.55 16.11 21.77
CA LYS A 17 18.65 15.82 20.84
C LYS A 17 18.70 14.38 20.40
N GLU A 18 18.36 13.43 21.26
CA GLU A 18 18.44 12.00 20.98
C GLU A 18 17.43 11.61 19.87
N VAL A 19 16.19 12.10 19.96
CA VAL A 19 15.18 11.91 18.94
C VAL A 19 15.56 12.63 17.65
N ALA A 20 16.07 13.85 17.72
CA ALA A 20 16.50 14.61 16.54
C ALA A 20 17.66 13.91 15.81
N ASP A 21 18.65 13.38 16.54
CA ASP A 21 19.75 12.62 15.97
C ASP A 21 19.24 11.34 15.24
N ALA A 22 18.27 10.63 15.83
CA ALA A 22 17.65 9.47 15.19
C ALA A 22 16.88 9.86 13.90
N MET A 23 16.14 10.98 13.92
CA MET A 23 15.45 11.51 12.74
C MET A 23 16.44 11.89 11.62
N ALA A 24 17.58 12.49 11.99
CA ALA A 24 18.62 12.84 11.04
C ALA A 24 19.29 11.60 10.42
N LEU A 25 19.49 10.52 11.19
CA LEU A 25 19.98 9.24 10.69
C LEU A 25 19.00 8.60 9.70
N GLU A 26 17.70 8.64 9.99
CA GLU A 26 16.68 8.12 9.06
C GLU A 26 16.62 8.95 7.77
N LEU A 27 16.69 10.28 7.86
CA LEU A 27 16.77 11.14 6.67
C LEU A 27 18.02 10.80 5.83
N LYS A 28 19.16 10.58 6.48
CA LYS A 28 20.39 10.14 5.80
C LYS A 28 20.18 8.79 5.11
N ARG A 29 19.58 7.80 5.80
CA ARG A 29 19.28 6.49 5.21
C ARG A 29 18.41 6.64 3.97
N GLN A 30 17.33 7.44 4.02
CA GLN A 30 16.44 7.66 2.87
C GLN A 30 17.17 8.33 1.70
N ARG A 31 18.14 9.20 1.97
CA ARG A 31 18.96 9.85 0.94
C ARG A 31 19.96 8.89 0.28
N ASP A 32 20.58 8.04 1.06
CA ASP A 32 21.65 7.16 0.63
C ASP A 32 21.13 5.84 0.01
N ASN A 33 19.89 5.44 0.29
CA ASN A 33 19.31 4.18 -0.16
C ASN A 33 18.37 4.34 -1.36
N ILE A 34 18.34 3.34 -2.24
CA ILE A 34 17.28 3.16 -3.24
C ILE A 34 16.14 2.38 -2.58
N GLU A 35 14.99 3.01 -2.41
CA GLU A 35 13.82 2.42 -1.78
C GLU A 35 12.95 1.66 -2.79
N LEU A 36 12.85 0.34 -2.65
CA LEU A 36 12.08 -0.57 -3.50
C LEU A 36 11.04 -1.37 -2.73
N ILE A 37 10.74 -1.04 -1.49
CA ILE A 37 9.60 -1.63 -0.78
C ILE A 37 8.31 -1.16 -1.45
N ALA A 38 7.55 -2.09 -2.02
CA ALA A 38 6.36 -1.79 -2.83
C ALA A 38 5.23 -1.06 -2.07
N SER A 39 5.25 -1.12 -0.73
CA SER A 39 4.28 -0.47 0.16
C SER A 39 4.76 0.86 0.74
N GLU A 40 5.91 1.38 0.29
CA GLU A 40 6.46 2.65 0.72
C GLU A 40 6.44 3.69 -0.40
N ASN A 41 6.45 4.96 0.02
CA ASN A 41 6.55 6.10 -0.87
C ASN A 41 7.15 7.29 -0.13
N LEU A 42 7.58 8.29 -0.89
CA LEU A 42 8.11 9.55 -0.39
C LEU A 42 7.02 10.61 -0.53
N VAL A 43 6.50 11.09 0.58
CA VAL A 43 5.45 12.12 0.59
C VAL A 43 6.02 13.50 0.28
N SER A 44 5.17 14.41 -0.18
CA SER A 44 5.57 15.81 -0.39
C SER A 44 5.87 16.52 0.94
N PRO A 45 6.72 17.57 0.94
CA PRO A 45 6.91 18.43 2.10
C PRO A 45 5.60 19.02 2.62
N GLN A 46 4.62 19.27 1.74
CA GLN A 46 3.30 19.80 2.09
C GLN A 46 2.47 18.80 2.92
N VAL A 47 2.53 17.51 2.58
CA VAL A 47 1.90 16.45 3.39
C VAL A 47 2.56 16.38 4.76
N MET A 48 3.89 16.43 4.83
CA MET A 48 4.62 16.40 6.11
C MET A 48 4.32 17.63 6.97
N ALA A 49 4.23 18.81 6.38
CA ALA A 49 3.87 20.04 7.08
C ALA A 49 2.45 19.96 7.66
N ALA A 50 1.49 19.39 6.93
CA ALA A 50 0.14 19.16 7.44
C ALA A 50 0.12 18.20 8.64
N MET A 51 0.95 17.15 8.60
CA MET A 51 1.10 16.18 9.70
C MET A 51 1.68 16.81 10.98
N GLY A 52 2.59 17.77 10.88
CA GLY A 52 3.20 18.49 11.99
C GLY A 52 2.40 19.73 12.46
N SER A 53 1.16 19.90 12.01
CA SER A 53 0.37 21.10 12.29
C SER A 53 -0.30 21.10 13.67
N VAL A 54 -0.81 22.28 14.08
CA VAL A 54 -1.57 22.47 15.33
C VAL A 54 -2.85 21.64 15.42
N LEU A 55 -3.29 21.04 14.32
CA LEU A 55 -4.45 20.15 14.28
C LEU A 55 -4.27 18.91 15.15
N THR A 56 -3.03 18.54 15.50
CA THR A 56 -2.71 17.46 16.44
C THR A 56 -3.31 17.71 17.83
N ASN A 57 -3.54 18.98 18.22
CA ASN A 57 -4.05 19.35 19.54
C ASN A 57 -5.56 19.16 19.67
N LYS A 58 -6.30 18.96 18.55
CA LYS A 58 -7.76 19.02 18.58
C LYS A 58 -8.42 17.66 18.69
N TYR A 59 -9.16 17.45 19.76
CA TYR A 59 -10.03 16.30 19.96
C TYR A 59 -11.36 16.49 19.22
N ALA A 60 -11.75 15.59 18.32
CA ALA A 60 -12.88 15.77 17.40
C ALA A 60 -13.71 14.50 17.20
N GLU A 61 -14.08 13.79 18.29
CA GLU A 61 -14.98 12.63 18.21
C GLU A 61 -16.30 12.98 17.53
N GLY A 62 -16.81 12.07 16.73
CA GLY A 62 -17.98 12.25 15.87
C GLY A 62 -17.61 12.57 14.43
N LEU A 63 -18.55 13.11 13.68
CA LEU A 63 -18.41 13.51 12.28
C LEU A 63 -18.53 15.03 12.12
N PRO A 64 -18.08 15.61 11.00
CA PRO A 64 -18.29 17.03 10.73
C PRO A 64 -19.74 17.47 10.95
N GLY A 65 -19.92 18.55 11.70
CA GLY A 65 -21.23 19.07 12.09
C GLY A 65 -21.98 18.27 13.17
N LYS A 66 -21.43 17.14 13.63
CA LYS A 66 -22.00 16.25 14.65
C LYS A 66 -20.92 15.78 15.62
N ARG A 67 -20.15 16.71 16.18
CA ARG A 67 -19.07 16.44 17.12
C ARG A 67 -19.58 16.33 18.55
N TYR A 68 -18.88 15.52 19.34
CA TYR A 68 -19.12 15.42 20.80
C TYR A 68 -18.39 16.52 21.59
N TYR A 69 -17.51 17.30 20.93
CA TYR A 69 -16.69 18.35 21.55
C TYR A 69 -16.91 19.69 20.85
N GLY A 70 -16.80 20.79 21.63
CA GLY A 70 -16.79 22.14 21.08
C GLY A 70 -15.50 22.50 20.35
N GLY A 71 -15.49 23.63 19.63
CA GLY A 71 -14.31 24.16 18.97
C GLY A 71 -13.89 23.40 17.69
N CYS A 72 -14.81 22.64 17.05
CA CYS A 72 -14.50 21.80 15.90
C CYS A 72 -14.77 22.48 14.55
N GLN A 73 -15.21 23.74 14.52
CA GLN A 73 -15.62 24.43 13.29
C GLN A 73 -14.54 24.42 12.19
N TYR A 74 -13.26 24.48 12.54
CA TYR A 74 -12.17 24.51 11.56
C TYR A 74 -11.69 23.12 11.17
N VAL A 75 -11.64 22.17 12.10
CA VAL A 75 -11.32 20.77 11.77
C VAL A 75 -12.42 20.12 10.91
N ASP A 76 -13.67 20.55 11.08
CA ASP A 76 -14.79 20.15 10.21
C ASP A 76 -14.55 20.58 8.76
N ILE A 77 -14.01 21.77 8.54
CA ILE A 77 -13.63 22.24 7.19
C ILE A 77 -12.58 21.31 6.58
N VAL A 78 -11.54 20.97 7.35
CA VAL A 78 -10.45 20.10 6.88
C VAL A 78 -10.97 18.71 6.55
N GLU A 79 -11.78 18.11 7.42
CA GLU A 79 -12.32 16.77 7.17
C GLU A 79 -13.30 16.75 5.99
N ASN A 80 -14.15 17.77 5.84
CA ASN A 80 -15.03 17.90 4.69
C ASN A 80 -14.25 18.05 3.36
N ILE A 81 -13.13 18.78 3.36
CA ILE A 81 -12.23 18.87 2.19
C ILE A 81 -11.67 17.48 1.86
N ALA A 82 -11.20 16.73 2.86
CA ALA A 82 -10.67 15.39 2.65
C ALA A 82 -11.73 14.44 2.09
N ILE A 83 -12.94 14.44 2.65
CA ILE A 83 -14.08 13.63 2.18
C ILE A 83 -14.43 13.99 0.73
N LYS A 84 -14.61 15.28 0.44
CA LYS A 84 -14.95 15.76 -0.90
C LYS A 84 -13.92 15.32 -1.94
N ARG A 85 -12.63 15.54 -1.63
CA ARG A 85 -11.53 15.16 -2.54
C ARG A 85 -11.41 13.65 -2.73
N ALA A 86 -11.63 12.86 -1.68
CA ALA A 86 -11.67 11.40 -1.79
C ALA A 86 -12.80 10.93 -2.71
N CYS A 87 -14.01 11.49 -2.54
CA CYS A 87 -15.15 11.16 -3.40
C CYS A 87 -14.90 11.56 -4.86
N GLU A 88 -14.32 12.73 -5.11
CA GLU A 88 -13.96 13.21 -6.45
C GLU A 88 -12.91 12.31 -7.10
N LEU A 89 -11.82 11.99 -6.35
CA LEU A 89 -10.69 11.21 -6.83
C LEU A 89 -11.08 9.79 -7.24
N PHE A 90 -11.89 9.13 -6.42
CA PHE A 90 -12.30 7.73 -6.64
C PHE A 90 -13.69 7.59 -7.25
N LYS A 91 -14.37 8.69 -7.54
CA LYS A 91 -15.73 8.71 -8.15
C LYS A 91 -16.73 7.90 -7.33
N CYS A 92 -16.76 8.11 -6.03
CA CYS A 92 -17.71 7.51 -5.10
C CYS A 92 -18.65 8.54 -4.47
N ASN A 93 -19.78 8.08 -3.94
CA ASN A 93 -20.76 8.96 -3.29
C ASN A 93 -20.37 9.33 -1.85
N TYR A 94 -19.70 8.43 -1.14
CA TYR A 94 -19.41 8.58 0.28
C TYR A 94 -17.99 8.09 0.60
N ALA A 95 -17.33 8.80 1.51
CA ALA A 95 -16.03 8.43 2.04
C ALA A 95 -15.97 8.65 3.54
N ASN A 96 -15.27 7.75 4.26
CA ASN A 96 -14.85 7.97 5.65
C ASN A 96 -13.32 8.05 5.67
N VAL A 97 -12.80 9.22 6.08
CA VAL A 97 -11.35 9.53 6.11
C VAL A 97 -10.72 9.34 7.48
N GLN A 98 -11.51 8.91 8.48
CA GLN A 98 -11.06 8.77 9.86
C GLN A 98 -10.25 7.51 10.20
N PRO A 99 -10.32 6.37 9.48
CA PRO A 99 -9.52 5.20 9.84
C PRO A 99 -8.03 5.54 9.99
N HIS A 100 -7.45 5.15 11.15
CA HIS A 100 -6.05 5.42 11.47
C HIS A 100 -5.10 4.60 10.59
N SER A 101 -5.56 3.45 10.09
CA SER A 101 -4.81 2.55 9.21
C SER A 101 -5.74 1.78 8.28
N GLY A 102 -5.18 1.14 7.25
CA GLY A 102 -5.92 0.18 6.42
C GLY A 102 -6.47 -0.99 7.21
N ALA A 103 -5.70 -1.49 8.19
CA ALA A 103 -6.16 -2.58 9.07
C ALA A 103 -7.41 -2.19 9.87
N GLN A 104 -7.49 -0.96 10.40
CA GLN A 104 -8.67 -0.47 11.10
C GLN A 104 -9.84 -0.21 10.16
N ALA A 105 -9.58 0.26 8.94
CA ALA A 105 -10.62 0.37 7.90
C ALA A 105 -11.23 -1.01 7.59
N ASN A 106 -10.41 -2.05 7.38
CA ASN A 106 -10.87 -3.41 7.14
C ASN A 106 -11.65 -3.96 8.35
N THR A 107 -11.16 -3.74 9.57
CA THR A 107 -11.86 -4.17 10.80
C THR A 107 -13.24 -3.54 10.92
N ALA A 108 -13.36 -2.23 10.64
CA ALA A 108 -14.65 -1.53 10.68
C ALA A 108 -15.63 -2.11 9.64
N VAL A 109 -15.15 -2.48 8.45
CA VAL A 109 -15.97 -3.15 7.42
C VAL A 109 -16.42 -4.52 7.91
N TYR A 110 -15.52 -5.35 8.45
CA TYR A 110 -15.88 -6.67 8.97
C TYR A 110 -16.94 -6.58 10.07
N LEU A 111 -16.76 -5.68 11.04
CA LEU A 111 -17.74 -5.48 12.11
C LEU A 111 -19.10 -4.94 11.63
N THR A 112 -19.11 -4.26 10.48
CA THR A 112 -20.35 -3.77 9.85
C THR A 112 -21.11 -4.89 9.14
N LEU A 113 -20.41 -5.77 8.45
CA LEU A 113 -21.00 -6.74 7.51
C LEU A 113 -21.17 -8.14 8.09
N LEU A 114 -20.41 -8.47 9.16
CA LEU A 114 -20.24 -9.83 9.64
C LEU A 114 -20.58 -9.94 11.13
N LYS A 115 -20.87 -11.18 11.54
CA LYS A 115 -20.89 -11.61 12.94
C LYS A 115 -19.70 -12.54 13.20
N PRO A 116 -19.20 -12.64 14.46
CA PRO A 116 -18.16 -13.61 14.78
C PRO A 116 -18.52 -15.02 14.30
N GLY A 117 -17.56 -15.69 13.66
CA GLY A 117 -17.74 -17.02 13.07
C GLY A 117 -18.31 -17.04 11.65
N ASP A 118 -18.75 -15.91 11.09
CA ASP A 118 -19.19 -15.87 9.70
C ASP A 118 -18.07 -16.24 8.73
N THR A 119 -18.45 -16.94 7.64
CA THR A 119 -17.49 -17.39 6.62
C THR A 119 -17.18 -16.25 5.63
N VAL A 120 -15.88 -16.02 5.41
CA VAL A 120 -15.34 -15.03 4.50
C VAL A 120 -14.35 -15.70 3.54
N MET A 121 -14.28 -15.25 2.30
CA MET A 121 -13.20 -15.64 1.40
C MET A 121 -12.26 -14.49 1.16
N GLY A 122 -10.94 -14.73 1.22
CA GLY A 122 -9.88 -13.76 0.95
C GLY A 122 -8.69 -14.43 0.27
N MET A 123 -7.83 -13.64 -0.38
CA MET A 123 -6.61 -14.18 -0.97
C MET A 123 -5.67 -14.68 0.12
N SER A 124 -5.09 -15.89 -0.08
CA SER A 124 -4.13 -16.46 0.87
C SER A 124 -2.86 -15.60 0.98
N LEU A 125 -2.22 -15.62 2.16
CA LEU A 125 -0.96 -14.91 2.38
C LEU A 125 0.14 -15.34 1.40
N ASP A 126 0.27 -16.64 1.18
CA ASP A 126 1.29 -17.22 0.30
C ASP A 126 1.09 -16.85 -1.17
N ASN A 127 -0.11 -16.40 -1.54
CA ASN A 127 -0.42 -15.95 -2.89
C ASN A 127 -0.54 -14.40 -3.00
N GLY A 128 -0.11 -13.69 -1.98
CA GLY A 128 -0.04 -12.24 -1.96
C GLY A 128 -1.15 -11.52 -1.21
N GLY A 129 -2.01 -12.23 -0.46
CA GLY A 129 -3.01 -11.61 0.41
C GLY A 129 -2.40 -10.77 1.53
N HIS A 130 -3.21 -9.94 2.15
CA HIS A 130 -2.80 -9.12 3.30
C HIS A 130 -3.09 -9.85 4.63
N LEU A 131 -2.36 -9.52 5.71
CA LEU A 131 -2.60 -10.10 7.05
C LEU A 131 -4.06 -9.94 7.51
N THR A 132 -4.69 -8.82 7.18
CA THR A 132 -6.10 -8.55 7.51
C THR A 132 -7.11 -9.30 6.64
N HIS A 133 -6.65 -10.14 5.70
CA HIS A 133 -7.50 -10.99 4.87
C HIS A 133 -7.55 -12.43 5.39
N GLY A 134 -7.56 -12.61 6.72
CA GLY A 134 -7.80 -13.89 7.34
C GLY A 134 -6.58 -14.58 7.96
N SER A 135 -5.44 -13.89 8.13
CA SER A 135 -4.31 -14.47 8.85
C SER A 135 -4.70 -14.89 10.26
N PRO A 136 -4.33 -16.11 10.72
CA PRO A 136 -4.61 -16.57 12.08
C PRO A 136 -4.00 -15.68 13.17
N ALA A 137 -2.95 -14.93 12.85
CA ALA A 137 -2.33 -13.97 13.75
C ALA A 137 -3.12 -12.65 13.87
N ASN A 138 -4.00 -12.38 12.90
CA ASN A 138 -4.78 -11.13 12.83
C ASN A 138 -6.19 -11.32 13.41
N ILE A 139 -6.80 -10.20 13.85
CA ILE A 139 -8.19 -10.19 14.33
C ILE A 139 -9.16 -10.80 13.30
N SER A 140 -8.93 -10.62 12.00
CA SER A 140 -9.76 -11.17 10.94
C SER A 140 -9.83 -12.71 11.01
N GLY A 141 -8.70 -13.40 11.10
CA GLY A 141 -8.66 -14.86 11.21
C GLY A 141 -9.02 -15.39 12.59
N LYS A 142 -9.01 -14.53 13.63
CA LYS A 142 -9.44 -14.93 15.00
C LYS A 142 -10.95 -14.86 15.20
N TYR A 143 -11.62 -13.92 14.54
CA TYR A 143 -13.06 -13.66 14.74
C TYR A 143 -13.93 -14.27 13.66
N PHE A 144 -13.41 -14.50 12.45
CA PHE A 144 -14.16 -14.97 11.30
C PHE A 144 -13.54 -16.24 10.72
N ASN A 145 -14.37 -17.04 10.07
CA ASN A 145 -13.93 -18.25 9.38
C ASN A 145 -13.47 -17.91 7.96
N PHE A 146 -12.19 -17.60 7.79
CA PHE A 146 -11.62 -17.28 6.49
C PHE A 146 -11.26 -18.54 5.70
N VAL A 147 -11.79 -18.66 4.50
CA VAL A 147 -11.45 -19.68 3.51
C VAL A 147 -10.60 -19.00 2.42
N PRO A 148 -9.32 -19.39 2.25
CA PRO A 148 -8.46 -18.74 1.29
C PRO A 148 -8.78 -19.13 -0.15
N TYR A 149 -8.64 -18.20 -1.10
CA TYR A 149 -8.45 -18.48 -2.51
C TYR A 149 -7.03 -18.14 -2.92
N GLY A 150 -6.56 -18.68 -4.05
CA GLY A 150 -5.18 -18.51 -4.49
C GLY A 150 -5.05 -18.15 -5.95
N VAL A 151 -3.86 -18.43 -6.49
CA VAL A 151 -3.51 -18.31 -7.90
C VAL A 151 -3.24 -19.69 -8.50
N ASP A 152 -3.25 -19.78 -9.82
CA ASP A 152 -2.89 -20.97 -10.56
C ASP A 152 -1.37 -21.23 -10.55
N GLU A 153 -0.92 -22.26 -11.23
CA GLU A 153 0.50 -22.64 -11.34
C GLU A 153 1.37 -21.58 -12.05
N ASN A 154 0.75 -20.70 -12.83
CA ASN A 154 1.40 -19.60 -13.53
C ASN A 154 1.39 -18.30 -12.72
N GLY A 155 0.77 -18.28 -11.55
CA GLY A 155 0.70 -17.12 -10.67
C GLY A 155 -0.44 -16.15 -11.01
N PHE A 156 -1.49 -16.59 -11.70
CA PHE A 156 -2.68 -15.80 -12.02
C PHE A 156 -3.91 -16.25 -11.22
N ILE A 157 -4.82 -15.32 -10.94
CA ILE A 157 -6.14 -15.67 -10.37
C ILE A 157 -6.94 -16.42 -11.42
N ASP A 158 -7.29 -17.69 -11.14
CA ASP A 158 -8.24 -18.45 -11.98
C ASP A 158 -9.67 -18.12 -11.55
N TYR A 159 -10.34 -17.25 -12.30
CA TYR A 159 -11.71 -16.83 -12.01
C TYR A 159 -12.75 -17.96 -12.13
N LYS A 160 -12.46 -19.02 -12.91
CA LYS A 160 -13.36 -20.18 -13.01
C LYS A 160 -13.27 -21.03 -11.73
N GLU A 161 -12.06 -21.27 -11.26
CA GLU A 161 -11.86 -21.99 -10.00
C GLU A 161 -12.35 -21.16 -8.81
N PHE A 162 -12.10 -19.85 -8.81
CA PHE A 162 -12.66 -18.92 -7.83
C PHE A 162 -14.20 -19.00 -7.78
N ALA A 163 -14.89 -19.02 -8.92
CA ALA A 163 -16.35 -19.16 -8.98
C ALA A 163 -16.83 -20.48 -8.38
N LYS A 164 -16.15 -21.61 -8.67
CA LYS A 164 -16.47 -22.91 -8.06
C LYS A 164 -16.30 -22.87 -6.54
N GLN A 165 -15.22 -22.27 -6.06
CA GLN A 165 -14.95 -22.14 -4.62
C GLN A 165 -16.00 -21.27 -3.92
N VAL A 166 -16.36 -20.10 -4.46
CA VAL A 166 -17.41 -19.22 -3.91
C VAL A 166 -18.75 -19.97 -3.84
N ASN A 167 -19.12 -20.68 -4.93
CA ASN A 167 -20.36 -21.47 -4.96
C ASN A 167 -20.37 -22.60 -3.93
N LYS A 168 -19.25 -23.25 -3.69
CA LYS A 168 -19.10 -24.34 -2.69
C LYS A 168 -19.12 -23.79 -1.26
N VAL A 169 -18.36 -22.73 -1.00
CA VAL A 169 -18.16 -22.15 0.34
C VAL A 169 -19.35 -21.32 0.78
N LYS A 170 -19.99 -20.61 -0.15
CA LYS A 170 -21.11 -19.66 0.10
C LYS A 170 -20.77 -18.67 1.20
N PRO A 171 -19.68 -17.90 1.06
CA PRO A 171 -19.26 -16.94 2.08
C PRO A 171 -20.29 -15.81 2.22
N LYS A 172 -20.31 -15.13 3.35
CA LYS A 172 -21.05 -13.88 3.53
C LYS A 172 -20.36 -12.68 2.90
N LEU A 173 -19.04 -12.74 2.86
CA LEU A 173 -18.18 -11.68 2.29
C LEU A 173 -17.05 -12.31 1.48
N VAL A 174 -16.81 -11.74 0.32
CA VAL A 174 -15.59 -11.95 -0.46
C VAL A 174 -14.73 -10.72 -0.36
N VAL A 175 -13.45 -10.88 -0.03
CA VAL A 175 -12.44 -9.82 0.04
C VAL A 175 -11.47 -10.00 -1.11
N ALA A 176 -11.40 -9.01 -2.00
CA ALA A 176 -10.39 -8.94 -3.05
C ALA A 176 -9.34 -7.86 -2.73
N GLY A 177 -8.21 -7.91 -3.42
CA GLY A 177 -7.06 -7.05 -3.21
C GLY A 177 -5.87 -7.84 -2.68
N ALA A 178 -4.68 -7.35 -2.95
CA ALA A 178 -3.44 -8.05 -2.65
C ALA A 178 -2.30 -7.11 -2.29
N SER A 179 -1.37 -7.60 -1.47
CA SER A 179 -0.12 -6.91 -1.10
C SER A 179 1.05 -7.29 -2.01
N ALA A 180 0.96 -8.44 -2.70
CA ALA A 180 2.06 -8.99 -3.48
C ALA A 180 1.55 -9.75 -4.72
N TYR A 181 0.61 -9.17 -5.45
CA TYR A 181 0.10 -9.70 -6.71
C TYR A 181 0.46 -8.74 -7.86
N PRO A 182 1.29 -9.15 -8.82
CA PRO A 182 1.84 -8.24 -9.82
C PRO A 182 0.94 -8.03 -11.04
N ARG A 183 -0.24 -8.61 -11.08
CA ARG A 183 -1.15 -8.55 -12.23
C ARG A 183 -2.40 -7.73 -11.94
N GLU A 184 -3.11 -7.34 -12.99
CA GLU A 184 -4.42 -6.71 -12.87
C GLU A 184 -5.44 -7.68 -12.28
N ILE A 185 -6.35 -7.17 -11.44
CA ILE A 185 -7.46 -7.92 -10.86
C ILE A 185 -8.75 -7.45 -11.53
N ASP A 186 -9.52 -8.39 -12.09
CA ASP A 186 -10.86 -8.11 -12.64
C ASP A 186 -11.90 -8.10 -11.51
N PHE A 187 -12.04 -6.92 -10.91
CA PHE A 187 -13.01 -6.70 -9.81
C PHE A 187 -14.46 -6.88 -10.25
N LYS A 188 -14.77 -6.58 -11.53
CA LYS A 188 -16.11 -6.78 -12.05
C LYS A 188 -16.49 -8.25 -12.06
N THR A 189 -15.64 -9.11 -12.60
CA THR A 189 -15.87 -10.55 -12.62
C THR A 189 -15.98 -11.12 -11.20
N MET A 190 -15.11 -10.68 -10.27
CA MET A 190 -15.18 -11.14 -8.87
C MET A 190 -16.47 -10.68 -8.17
N ALA A 191 -16.91 -9.45 -8.40
CA ALA A 191 -18.17 -8.93 -7.86
C ALA A 191 -19.38 -9.71 -8.39
N ASP A 192 -19.44 -9.95 -9.71
CA ASP A 192 -20.51 -10.71 -10.35
C ASP A 192 -20.62 -12.12 -9.74
N ILE A 193 -19.48 -12.79 -9.51
CA ILE A 193 -19.44 -14.11 -8.88
C ILE A 193 -19.91 -14.05 -7.42
N ALA A 194 -19.41 -13.09 -6.64
CA ALA A 194 -19.78 -12.93 -5.23
C ALA A 194 -21.30 -12.66 -5.09
N HIS A 195 -21.82 -11.67 -5.79
CA HIS A 195 -23.22 -11.27 -5.74
C HIS A 195 -24.16 -12.37 -6.23
N ALA A 196 -23.80 -13.11 -7.29
CA ALA A 196 -24.60 -14.25 -7.77
C ALA A 196 -24.73 -15.36 -6.73
N ASN A 197 -23.82 -15.42 -5.75
CA ASN A 197 -23.86 -16.38 -4.64
C ASN A 197 -24.39 -15.77 -3.33
N GLY A 198 -24.91 -14.54 -3.35
CA GLY A 198 -25.48 -13.85 -2.18
C GLY A 198 -24.43 -13.31 -1.20
N ALA A 199 -23.15 -13.26 -1.59
CA ALA A 199 -22.08 -12.68 -0.81
C ALA A 199 -21.95 -11.17 -1.06
N MET A 200 -21.61 -10.41 -0.01
CA MET A 200 -21.12 -9.05 -0.18
C MET A 200 -19.70 -9.08 -0.78
N PHE A 201 -19.32 -8.01 -1.48
CA PHE A 201 -18.00 -7.89 -2.09
C PHE A 201 -17.27 -6.66 -1.58
N MET A 202 -16.12 -6.88 -0.96
CA MET A 202 -15.21 -5.85 -0.47
C MET A 202 -13.91 -5.89 -1.26
N VAL A 203 -13.38 -4.71 -1.59
CA VAL A 203 -12.04 -4.60 -2.17
C VAL A 203 -11.14 -3.76 -1.29
N ASP A 204 -10.01 -4.32 -0.88
CA ASP A 204 -8.89 -3.59 -0.30
C ASP A 204 -7.91 -3.24 -1.43
N MET A 205 -7.99 -2.01 -1.93
CA MET A 205 -7.14 -1.53 -3.01
C MET A 205 -5.85 -0.83 -2.54
N ALA A 206 -5.44 -1.06 -1.28
CA ALA A 206 -4.35 -0.32 -0.65
C ALA A 206 -3.09 -0.21 -1.50
N HIS A 207 -2.66 -1.30 -2.14
CA HIS A 207 -1.46 -1.30 -2.97
C HIS A 207 -1.61 -0.54 -4.29
N ILE A 208 -2.79 -0.57 -4.87
CA ILE A 208 -3.05 -0.04 -6.22
C ILE A 208 -3.86 1.26 -6.22
N ALA A 209 -4.14 1.86 -5.05
CA ALA A 209 -5.01 3.02 -4.95
C ALA A 209 -4.57 4.20 -5.82
N GLY A 210 -3.26 4.44 -5.94
CA GLY A 210 -2.72 5.46 -6.84
C GLY A 210 -2.96 5.14 -8.31
N LEU A 211 -2.83 3.88 -8.70
CA LEU A 211 -3.09 3.41 -10.06
C LEU A 211 -4.58 3.52 -10.42
N VAL A 212 -5.46 3.14 -9.48
CA VAL A 212 -6.91 3.29 -9.62
C VAL A 212 -7.29 4.77 -9.77
N ALA A 213 -6.73 5.65 -8.93
CA ALA A 213 -6.97 7.09 -9.01
C ALA A 213 -6.53 7.69 -10.37
N ALA A 214 -5.45 7.17 -10.95
CA ALA A 214 -4.93 7.59 -12.25
C ALA A 214 -5.58 6.87 -13.45
N GLY A 215 -6.51 5.93 -13.22
CA GLY A 215 -7.15 5.16 -14.29
C GLY A 215 -6.26 4.12 -14.97
N LEU A 216 -5.19 3.69 -14.29
CA LEU A 216 -4.21 2.70 -14.77
C LEU A 216 -4.47 1.28 -14.25
N HIS A 217 -5.49 1.10 -13.44
CA HIS A 217 -6.02 -0.18 -12.99
C HIS A 217 -7.54 -0.06 -12.91
N GLN A 218 -8.27 -1.16 -13.13
CA GLN A 218 -9.72 -1.18 -12.99
C GLN A 218 -10.13 -0.66 -11.61
N SER A 219 -11.06 0.30 -11.58
CA SER A 219 -11.62 0.79 -10.31
C SER A 219 -12.59 -0.24 -9.71
N PRO A 220 -12.44 -0.62 -8.44
CA PRO A 220 -13.41 -1.46 -7.77
C PRO A 220 -14.69 -0.74 -7.37
N VAL A 221 -14.67 0.60 -7.29
CA VAL A 221 -15.77 1.42 -6.74
C VAL A 221 -17.12 1.19 -7.39
N PRO A 222 -17.24 0.97 -8.72
CA PRO A 222 -18.53 0.69 -9.35
C PRO A 222 -19.10 -0.71 -9.03
N TYR A 223 -18.27 -1.64 -8.56
CA TYR A 223 -18.64 -3.05 -8.44
C TYR A 223 -18.71 -3.55 -6.99
N ALA A 224 -17.87 -3.01 -6.12
CA ALA A 224 -17.79 -3.43 -4.72
C ALA A 224 -18.84 -2.74 -3.86
N ASP A 225 -19.36 -3.46 -2.86
CA ASP A 225 -20.23 -2.90 -1.84
C ASP A 225 -19.48 -1.91 -0.94
N VAL A 226 -18.21 -2.22 -0.63
CA VAL A 226 -17.29 -1.36 0.12
C VAL A 226 -15.89 -1.48 -0.44
N VAL A 227 -15.20 -0.35 -0.53
CA VAL A 227 -13.79 -0.30 -0.88
C VAL A 227 -13.01 0.29 0.29
N THR A 228 -11.90 -0.34 0.65
CA THR A 228 -10.94 0.20 1.61
C THR A 228 -9.60 0.47 0.94
N THR A 229 -8.81 1.35 1.52
CA THR A 229 -7.44 1.58 1.11
C THR A 229 -6.60 2.17 2.23
N THR A 230 -5.28 2.09 2.06
CA THR A 230 -4.32 2.97 2.75
C THR A 230 -4.07 4.22 1.93
N THR A 231 -3.52 5.24 2.57
CA THR A 231 -3.21 6.52 1.90
C THR A 231 -1.72 6.71 1.56
N HIS A 232 -0.84 5.83 2.06
CA HIS A 232 0.61 6.02 2.08
C HIS A 232 1.43 5.15 1.11
N LYS A 233 0.80 4.39 0.21
CA LYS A 233 1.50 3.52 -0.76
C LYS A 233 1.56 4.21 -2.13
N THR A 234 1.00 3.61 -3.17
CA THR A 234 0.94 4.25 -4.49
C THR A 234 0.21 5.60 -4.49
N LEU A 235 -0.70 5.83 -3.54
CA LEU A 235 -1.41 7.11 -3.40
C LEU A 235 -0.52 8.25 -2.86
N ARG A 236 0.65 7.95 -2.29
CA ARG A 236 1.69 8.91 -1.89
C ARG A 236 1.24 9.93 -0.83
N GLY A 237 0.43 9.50 0.13
CA GLY A 237 -0.07 10.33 1.22
C GLY A 237 0.47 9.94 2.60
N PRO A 238 -0.09 10.52 3.66
CA PRO A 238 0.27 10.18 5.03
C PRO A 238 -0.15 8.76 5.37
N ARG A 239 0.47 8.14 6.36
CA ARG A 239 0.03 6.84 6.86
C ARG A 239 -1.36 6.96 7.47
N GLY A 240 -2.30 6.20 6.91
CA GLY A 240 -3.70 6.20 7.31
C GLY A 240 -4.54 5.26 6.46
N GLY A 241 -5.83 5.16 6.77
CA GLY A 241 -6.82 4.38 6.05
C GLY A 241 -7.95 5.25 5.48
N LEU A 242 -8.75 4.65 4.61
CA LEU A 242 -9.89 5.27 3.95
C LEU A 242 -10.92 4.19 3.64
N ILE A 243 -12.21 4.52 3.79
CA ILE A 243 -13.34 3.68 3.37
C ILE A 243 -14.15 4.46 2.34
N LEU A 244 -14.50 3.82 1.24
CA LEU A 244 -15.32 4.36 0.15
C LEU A 244 -16.58 3.50 -0.02
N CYS A 245 -17.70 4.13 -0.28
CA CYS A 245 -18.98 3.44 -0.44
C CYS A 245 -19.92 4.25 -1.32
N ASN A 246 -20.79 3.56 -2.06
CA ASN A 246 -21.86 4.20 -2.87
C ASN A 246 -23.26 4.07 -2.23
N ASN A 247 -23.39 3.29 -1.16
CA ASN A 247 -24.66 3.03 -0.51
C ASN A 247 -24.81 3.90 0.77
N GLU A 248 -25.83 4.75 0.79
CA GLU A 248 -26.09 5.68 1.90
C GLU A 248 -26.39 4.99 3.24
N TYR A 249 -27.10 3.86 3.20
CA TYR A 249 -27.40 3.11 4.42
C TYR A 249 -26.15 2.43 4.98
N LEU A 250 -25.32 1.90 4.08
CA LEU A 250 -24.10 1.20 4.47
C LEU A 250 -23.05 2.15 5.03
N ILE A 251 -22.86 3.34 4.43
CA ILE A 251 -21.89 4.32 4.95
C ILE A 251 -22.24 4.80 6.37
N LYS A 252 -23.53 4.91 6.70
CA LYS A 252 -23.95 5.27 8.08
C LYS A 252 -23.52 4.21 9.09
N LYS A 253 -23.61 2.93 8.74
CA LYS A 253 -23.13 1.83 9.58
C LYS A 253 -21.61 1.78 9.66
N LEU A 254 -20.92 1.98 8.54
CA LEU A 254 -19.46 2.03 8.47
C LEU A 254 -18.92 3.20 9.33
N ASN A 255 -19.54 4.37 9.27
CA ASN A 255 -19.18 5.50 10.12
C ASN A 255 -19.30 5.16 11.61
N SER A 256 -20.39 4.48 11.99
CA SER A 256 -20.59 4.02 13.37
C SER A 256 -19.60 2.92 13.78
N ALA A 257 -19.21 2.06 12.86
CA ALA A 257 -18.20 1.04 13.12
C ALA A 257 -16.77 1.63 13.25
N VAL A 258 -16.49 2.74 12.55
CA VAL A 258 -15.25 3.51 12.77
C VAL A 258 -15.29 4.20 14.11
N PHE A 259 -16.28 5.06 14.35
CA PHE A 259 -16.48 5.75 15.63
C PHE A 259 -17.95 5.62 16.07
N PRO A 260 -18.22 5.11 17.28
CA PRO A 260 -17.28 4.70 18.33
C PRO A 260 -16.84 3.22 18.26
N GLY A 261 -17.14 2.50 17.17
CA GLY A 261 -17.02 1.04 17.13
C GLY A 261 -15.59 0.52 17.26
N THR A 262 -14.61 1.13 16.60
CA THR A 262 -13.21 0.66 16.56
C THR A 262 -12.20 1.73 16.97
N GLN A 263 -12.59 3.01 16.99
CA GLN A 263 -11.72 4.15 17.28
C GLN A 263 -12.42 5.13 18.24
N GLY A 264 -11.60 5.96 18.91
CA GLY A 264 -12.01 7.20 19.58
C GLY A 264 -11.80 8.41 18.66
N GLY A 265 -11.13 9.47 19.16
CA GLY A 265 -10.89 10.70 18.42
C GLY A 265 -10.11 10.48 17.14
N PRO A 266 -10.55 11.08 16.03
CA PRO A 266 -9.80 11.03 14.78
C PRO A 266 -8.50 11.83 14.86
N LEU A 267 -7.52 11.46 14.05
CA LEU A 267 -6.23 12.15 13.98
C LEU A 267 -6.35 13.30 12.98
N MET A 268 -6.71 14.49 13.44
CA MET A 268 -7.05 15.62 12.57
C MET A 268 -5.87 16.13 11.75
N HIS A 269 -4.65 16.05 12.27
CA HIS A 269 -3.41 16.34 11.53
C HIS A 269 -3.17 15.32 10.39
N VAL A 270 -3.49 14.04 10.60
CA VAL A 270 -3.41 13.02 9.55
C VAL A 270 -4.48 13.25 8.48
N ILE A 271 -5.70 13.63 8.90
CA ILE A 271 -6.78 13.96 7.94
C ILE A 271 -6.41 15.19 7.10
N ALA A 272 -5.72 16.18 7.70
CA ALA A 272 -5.17 17.30 6.94
C ALA A 272 -4.12 16.82 5.90
N GLY A 273 -3.21 15.94 6.29
CA GLY A 273 -2.27 15.30 5.35
C GLY A 273 -2.98 14.53 4.24
N LYS A 274 -4.07 13.81 4.55
CA LYS A 274 -4.92 13.14 3.53
C LYS A 274 -5.56 14.16 2.58
N ALA A 275 -6.09 15.27 3.10
CA ALA A 275 -6.69 16.32 2.29
C ALA A 275 -5.68 16.93 1.31
N VAL A 276 -4.43 17.17 1.74
CA VAL A 276 -3.34 17.65 0.88
C VAL A 276 -3.01 16.60 -0.19
N CYS A 277 -2.77 15.36 0.22
CA CYS A 277 -2.47 14.24 -0.68
C CYS A 277 -3.53 14.06 -1.77
N PHE A 278 -4.82 14.07 -1.41
CA PHE A 278 -5.91 13.93 -2.39
C PHE A 278 -5.96 15.13 -3.34
N GLY A 279 -5.65 16.34 -2.84
CA GLY A 279 -5.51 17.52 -3.67
C GLY A 279 -4.35 17.44 -4.68
N GLU A 280 -3.25 16.81 -4.30
CA GLU A 280 -2.13 16.51 -5.20
C GLU A 280 -2.53 15.43 -6.22
N ALA A 281 -3.23 14.38 -5.77
CA ALA A 281 -3.66 13.26 -6.61
C ALA A 281 -4.72 13.64 -7.66
N LEU A 282 -5.46 14.73 -7.46
CA LEU A 282 -6.40 15.28 -8.43
C LEU A 282 -5.73 16.08 -9.57
N LYS A 283 -4.43 16.35 -9.47
CA LYS A 283 -3.70 17.11 -10.50
C LYS A 283 -3.19 16.20 -11.62
N PRO A 284 -3.08 16.71 -12.87
CA PRO A 284 -2.57 15.94 -14.00
C PRO A 284 -1.18 15.33 -13.77
N GLU A 285 -0.30 16.01 -13.02
CA GLU A 285 1.05 15.55 -12.73
C GLU A 285 1.06 14.23 -11.95
N PHE A 286 0.02 13.95 -11.19
CA PHE A 286 -0.13 12.67 -10.50
C PHE A 286 -0.37 11.52 -11.47
N ASN A 287 -1.14 11.73 -12.52
CA ASN A 287 -1.36 10.72 -13.56
C ASN A 287 -0.05 10.40 -14.29
N GLU A 288 0.75 11.41 -14.62
CA GLU A 288 2.06 11.21 -15.24
C GLU A 288 3.04 10.50 -14.30
N TYR A 289 2.99 10.82 -13.01
CA TYR A 289 3.75 10.08 -12.00
C TYR A 289 3.36 8.59 -11.97
N GLN A 290 2.07 8.27 -11.92
CA GLN A 290 1.61 6.87 -11.87
C GLN A 290 1.95 6.09 -13.16
N LYS A 291 1.90 6.73 -14.33
CA LYS A 291 2.38 6.11 -15.58
C LYS A 291 3.85 5.72 -15.47
N ARG A 292 4.69 6.64 -14.98
CA ARG A 292 6.12 6.35 -14.76
C ARG A 292 6.34 5.24 -13.73
N VAL A 293 5.50 5.13 -12.69
CA VAL A 293 5.56 4.02 -11.72
C VAL A 293 5.40 2.68 -12.43
N VAL A 294 4.40 2.55 -13.32
CA VAL A 294 4.15 1.31 -14.07
C VAL A 294 5.25 1.06 -15.12
N GLU A 295 5.70 2.08 -15.82
CA GLU A 295 6.79 1.98 -16.80
C GLU A 295 8.10 1.53 -16.13
N ASN A 296 8.43 2.11 -15.00
CA ASN A 296 9.58 1.72 -14.18
C ASN A 296 9.47 0.27 -13.68
N ALA A 297 8.30 -0.15 -13.22
CA ALA A 297 8.09 -1.54 -12.78
C ALA A 297 8.26 -2.53 -13.94
N LYS A 298 7.76 -2.21 -15.13
CA LYS A 298 7.95 -3.01 -16.34
C LYS A 298 9.41 -3.05 -16.78
N ALA A 299 10.12 -1.91 -16.75
CA ALA A 299 11.53 -1.84 -17.10
C ALA A 299 12.38 -2.70 -16.15
N LEU A 300 12.15 -2.59 -14.85
CA LEU A 300 12.81 -3.41 -13.83
C LEU A 300 12.54 -4.91 -14.05
N ALA A 301 11.27 -5.28 -14.23
CA ALA A 301 10.88 -6.68 -14.48
C ALA A 301 11.54 -7.24 -15.75
N ASN A 302 11.52 -6.50 -16.84
CA ASN A 302 12.15 -6.89 -18.10
C ASN A 302 13.68 -6.99 -17.98
N GLY A 303 14.30 -6.07 -17.24
CA GLY A 303 15.73 -6.08 -16.95
C GLY A 303 16.16 -7.33 -16.17
N LEU A 304 15.37 -7.75 -15.19
CA LEU A 304 15.58 -8.99 -14.43
C LEU A 304 15.42 -10.24 -15.33
N ILE A 305 14.35 -10.31 -16.12
CA ILE A 305 14.08 -11.44 -17.04
C ILE A 305 15.20 -11.56 -18.08
N LYS A 306 15.64 -10.45 -18.68
CA LYS A 306 16.74 -10.40 -19.64
C LYS A 306 18.05 -10.98 -19.09
N ARG A 307 18.23 -10.89 -17.77
CA ARG A 307 19.40 -11.41 -17.05
C ARG A 307 19.19 -12.83 -16.49
N GLY A 308 18.11 -13.50 -16.91
CA GLY A 308 17.81 -14.88 -16.55
C GLY A 308 17.10 -15.07 -15.22
N MET A 309 16.67 -13.99 -14.56
CA MET A 309 15.89 -14.06 -13.33
C MET A 309 14.45 -14.46 -13.61
N LYS A 310 13.86 -15.25 -12.71
CA LYS A 310 12.48 -15.73 -12.82
C LYS A 310 11.55 -14.84 -12.02
N LEU A 311 10.47 -14.36 -12.63
CA LEU A 311 9.42 -13.60 -11.95
C LEU A 311 8.14 -14.42 -11.86
N VAL A 312 7.45 -14.32 -10.73
CA VAL A 312 6.09 -14.85 -10.57
C VAL A 312 5.20 -14.21 -11.63
N SER A 313 4.36 -15.02 -12.28
CA SER A 313 3.51 -14.65 -13.42
C SER A 313 4.25 -14.07 -14.65
N GLY A 314 5.58 -14.18 -14.71
CA GLY A 314 6.37 -13.76 -15.87
C GLY A 314 6.44 -12.26 -16.11
N GLY A 315 6.18 -11.40 -15.10
CA GLY A 315 6.28 -9.94 -15.23
C GLY A 315 5.32 -9.16 -14.34
N THR A 316 4.93 -7.94 -14.76
CA THR A 316 4.02 -7.09 -13.99
C THR A 316 3.14 -6.21 -14.87
N ASP A 317 1.93 -5.92 -14.38
CA ASP A 317 0.99 -4.95 -14.96
C ASP A 317 0.86 -3.70 -14.07
N ASN A 318 1.43 -3.71 -12.85
CA ASN A 318 1.27 -2.65 -11.86
C ASN A 318 2.61 -2.08 -11.33
N HIS A 319 2.69 -1.71 -10.08
CA HIS A 319 3.82 -1.02 -9.44
C HIS A 319 4.85 -1.95 -8.80
N LEU A 320 4.67 -3.27 -8.84
CA LEU A 320 5.56 -4.24 -8.20
C LEU A 320 5.79 -5.46 -9.06
N CYS A 321 6.87 -6.18 -8.80
CA CYS A 321 7.09 -7.54 -9.28
C CYS A 321 7.57 -8.44 -8.13
N LEU A 322 7.43 -9.76 -8.32
CA LEU A 322 7.92 -10.79 -7.40
C LEU A 322 9.03 -11.59 -8.07
N LEU A 323 10.24 -11.49 -7.54
CA LEU A 323 11.38 -12.31 -7.96
C LEU A 323 11.28 -13.68 -7.27
N ASP A 324 11.27 -14.74 -8.07
CA ASP A 324 11.29 -16.14 -7.62
C ASP A 324 12.73 -16.65 -7.62
N LEU A 325 13.28 -16.89 -6.45
CA LEU A 325 14.66 -17.34 -6.25
C LEU A 325 14.80 -18.87 -6.24
N ARG A 326 13.72 -19.62 -6.45
CA ARG A 326 13.78 -21.09 -6.52
C ARG A 326 14.64 -21.50 -7.70
N GLY A 327 15.62 -22.38 -7.44
CA GLY A 327 16.62 -22.78 -8.44
C GLY A 327 17.91 -21.95 -8.40
N THR A 328 17.98 -20.94 -7.52
CA THR A 328 19.24 -20.28 -7.14
C THR A 328 19.73 -20.80 -5.77
N ASN A 329 20.94 -20.42 -5.38
CA ASN A 329 21.50 -20.74 -4.07
C ASN A 329 21.22 -19.67 -3.00
N VAL A 330 20.29 -18.72 -3.28
CA VAL A 330 20.02 -17.57 -2.44
C VAL A 330 18.55 -17.60 -2.00
N THR A 331 18.31 -17.41 -0.72
CA THR A 331 16.94 -17.26 -0.16
C THR A 331 16.48 -15.81 -0.21
N GLY A 332 15.16 -15.60 -0.04
CA GLY A 332 14.62 -14.24 0.05
C GLY A 332 15.24 -13.41 1.15
N LYS A 333 15.45 -14.01 2.34
CA LYS A 333 16.12 -13.35 3.48
C LYS A 333 17.57 -12.99 3.18
N GLU A 334 18.28 -13.87 2.51
CA GLU A 334 19.68 -13.63 2.16
C GLU A 334 19.81 -12.50 1.16
N LEU A 335 18.96 -12.48 0.09
CA LEU A 335 18.97 -11.40 -0.89
C LEU A 335 18.57 -10.07 -0.24
N GLU A 336 17.55 -10.06 0.62
CA GLU A 336 17.16 -8.88 1.41
C GLU A 336 18.37 -8.29 2.17
N ASN A 337 19.14 -9.15 2.88
CA ASN A 337 20.31 -8.72 3.63
C ASN A 337 21.44 -8.21 2.72
N ARG A 338 21.77 -8.93 1.64
CA ARG A 338 22.80 -8.52 0.67
C ARG A 338 22.52 -7.16 0.07
N LEU A 339 21.27 -6.92 -0.31
CA LEU A 339 20.86 -5.66 -0.93
C LEU A 339 20.83 -4.50 0.09
N ASP A 340 20.46 -4.77 1.34
CA ASP A 340 20.53 -3.77 2.41
C ASP A 340 21.97 -3.31 2.68
N GLU A 341 22.94 -4.24 2.63
CA GLU A 341 24.38 -3.92 2.76
C GLU A 341 24.90 -2.98 1.67
N VAL A 342 24.27 -2.94 0.52
CA VAL A 342 24.64 -2.08 -0.64
C VAL A 342 23.63 -0.97 -0.88
N HIS A 343 22.82 -0.64 0.14
CA HIS A 343 21.88 0.46 0.14
C HIS A 343 20.73 0.33 -0.88
N ILE A 344 20.28 -0.88 -1.14
CA ILE A 344 19.03 -1.17 -1.87
C ILE A 344 18.05 -1.82 -0.90
N THR A 345 16.97 -1.11 -0.58
CA THR A 345 15.98 -1.56 0.40
C THR A 345 14.79 -2.22 -0.30
N LEU A 346 14.55 -3.50 -0.01
CA LEU A 346 13.38 -4.26 -0.44
C LEU A 346 12.97 -5.25 0.65
N ASN A 347 11.94 -6.07 0.42
CA ASN A 347 11.56 -7.08 1.42
C ASN A 347 11.49 -8.49 0.84
N LYS A 348 11.93 -9.47 1.64
CA LYS A 348 11.63 -10.87 1.37
C LYS A 348 10.13 -11.11 1.30
N ASN A 349 9.71 -12.03 0.45
CA ASN A 349 8.29 -12.34 0.24
C ASN A 349 8.12 -13.81 -0.13
N THR A 350 7.05 -14.44 0.34
CA THR A 350 6.65 -15.75 -0.13
C THR A 350 6.29 -15.71 -1.62
N VAL A 351 6.48 -16.83 -2.30
CA VAL A 351 6.03 -17.06 -3.67
C VAL A 351 4.92 -18.12 -3.67
N PRO A 352 4.07 -18.19 -4.69
CA PRO A 352 3.06 -19.25 -4.77
C PRO A 352 3.69 -20.65 -4.62
N ASN A 353 3.07 -21.50 -3.78
CA ASN A 353 3.60 -22.81 -3.39
C ASN A 353 4.97 -22.71 -2.67
N GLU A 354 5.10 -21.78 -1.76
CA GLU A 354 6.30 -21.50 -0.98
C GLU A 354 6.80 -22.73 -0.19
N PRO A 355 8.01 -23.24 -0.45
CA PRO A 355 8.53 -24.41 0.25
C PRO A 355 9.22 -24.06 1.58
N LEU A 356 9.60 -22.80 1.80
CA LEU A 356 10.34 -22.33 2.96
C LEU A 356 9.43 -21.67 3.99
N SER A 357 9.95 -21.45 5.19
CA SER A 357 9.22 -20.72 6.21
C SER A 357 9.03 -19.24 5.86
N PRO A 358 7.99 -18.56 6.38
CA PRO A 358 7.76 -17.12 6.14
C PRO A 358 8.91 -16.22 6.63
N PHE A 359 9.81 -16.72 7.47
CA PHE A 359 10.97 -15.98 7.95
C PHE A 359 12.17 -16.04 7.01
N VAL A 360 12.18 -16.98 6.06
CA VAL A 360 13.26 -17.23 5.09
C VAL A 360 12.81 -16.84 3.69
N THR A 361 11.71 -17.40 3.20
CA THR A 361 11.07 -17.23 1.89
C THR A 361 11.94 -17.59 0.67
N SER A 362 11.29 -17.89 -0.44
CA SER A 362 11.93 -18.18 -1.73
C SER A 362 11.88 -17.00 -2.69
N GLY A 363 11.46 -15.82 -2.26
CA GLY A 363 11.39 -14.67 -3.13
C GLY A 363 11.56 -13.34 -2.43
N VAL A 364 11.58 -12.29 -3.23
CA VAL A 364 11.54 -10.90 -2.80
C VAL A 364 10.50 -10.12 -3.61
N ARG A 365 9.84 -9.16 -2.93
CA ARG A 365 8.93 -8.22 -3.55
C ARG A 365 9.67 -6.91 -3.81
N ILE A 366 9.52 -6.40 -5.04
CA ILE A 366 10.22 -5.21 -5.52
C ILE A 366 9.17 -4.26 -6.09
N GLY A 367 9.16 -3.00 -5.64
CA GLY A 367 8.23 -1.98 -6.10
C GLY A 367 8.92 -0.69 -6.47
N THR A 368 8.25 0.12 -7.27
CA THR A 368 8.83 1.33 -7.88
C THR A 368 8.24 2.67 -7.43
N PRO A 369 7.22 2.76 -6.55
CA PRO A 369 6.60 4.05 -6.24
C PRO A 369 7.57 5.07 -5.62
N ALA A 370 8.34 4.68 -4.60
CA ALA A 370 9.29 5.58 -3.92
C ALA A 370 10.44 6.00 -4.84
N ALA A 371 11.05 5.04 -5.55
CA ALA A 371 12.11 5.33 -6.52
C ALA A 371 11.62 6.27 -7.64
N THR A 372 10.40 6.08 -8.14
CA THR A 372 9.79 6.97 -9.15
C THR A 372 9.49 8.35 -8.59
N THR A 373 9.03 8.46 -7.34
CA THR A 373 8.84 9.76 -6.67
C THR A 373 10.16 10.50 -6.55
N ARG A 374 11.25 9.79 -6.23
CA ARG A 374 12.59 10.35 -6.15
C ARG A 374 13.09 10.88 -7.50
N GLY A 375 12.59 10.37 -8.62
CA GLY A 375 12.92 10.83 -9.96
C GLY A 375 13.56 9.79 -10.88
N LEU A 376 13.81 8.56 -10.38
CA LEU A 376 14.41 7.49 -11.16
C LEU A 376 13.54 7.15 -12.39
N ASN A 377 14.21 6.80 -13.48
CA ASN A 377 13.58 6.47 -14.77
C ASN A 377 13.84 5.01 -15.18
N THR A 378 13.42 4.64 -16.38
CA THR A 378 13.52 3.27 -16.90
C THR A 378 14.96 2.79 -17.09
N ASP A 379 15.91 3.67 -17.41
CA ASP A 379 17.32 3.32 -17.55
C ASP A 379 17.94 3.01 -16.17
N ASP A 380 17.58 3.80 -15.14
CA ASP A 380 17.97 3.54 -13.77
C ASP A 380 17.39 2.19 -13.29
N MET A 381 16.17 1.83 -13.72
CA MET A 381 15.54 0.53 -13.39
C MET A 381 16.26 -0.66 -14.04
N ASP A 382 16.75 -0.54 -15.27
CA ASP A 382 17.57 -1.60 -15.89
C ASP A 382 18.90 -1.77 -15.15
N LYS A 383 19.50 -0.66 -14.68
CA LYS A 383 20.71 -0.70 -13.87
C LYS A 383 20.47 -1.34 -12.50
N ILE A 384 19.36 -1.02 -11.86
CA ILE A 384 18.96 -1.66 -10.59
C ILE A 384 18.70 -3.18 -10.80
N ALA A 385 18.09 -3.58 -11.92
CA ALA A 385 17.92 -4.98 -12.27
C ALA A 385 19.27 -5.71 -12.43
N GLU A 386 20.29 -5.04 -12.97
CA GLU A 386 21.67 -5.54 -12.99
C GLU A 386 22.20 -5.76 -11.58
N TYR A 387 22.09 -4.76 -10.71
CA TYR A 387 22.58 -4.85 -9.32
C TYR A 387 21.90 -5.98 -8.54
N ILE A 388 20.59 -6.12 -8.65
CA ILE A 388 19.85 -7.22 -8.01
C ILE A 388 20.32 -8.58 -8.55
N THR A 389 20.53 -8.69 -9.86
CA THR A 389 21.02 -9.91 -10.47
C THR A 389 22.42 -10.28 -9.98
N LEU A 390 23.35 -9.31 -9.93
CA LEU A 390 24.71 -9.52 -9.40
C LEU A 390 24.70 -9.91 -7.94
N ALA A 391 23.79 -9.33 -7.14
CA ALA A 391 23.61 -9.72 -5.74
C ALA A 391 23.12 -11.16 -5.57
N VAL A 392 22.42 -11.72 -6.55
CA VAL A 392 22.03 -13.15 -6.55
C VAL A 392 23.18 -14.05 -6.96
N ILE A 393 23.86 -13.73 -8.07
CA ILE A 393 24.79 -14.66 -8.73
C ILE A 393 26.22 -14.60 -8.18
N ASP A 394 26.71 -13.42 -7.77
CA ASP A 394 28.10 -13.21 -7.34
C ASP A 394 28.24 -11.92 -6.52
N PHE A 395 27.66 -11.92 -5.31
CA PHE A 395 27.58 -10.73 -4.46
C PHE A 395 28.96 -10.23 -4.01
N ASP A 396 29.80 -11.14 -3.50
CA ASP A 396 31.06 -10.75 -2.86
C ASP A 396 32.03 -10.05 -3.82
N ASN A 397 32.09 -10.48 -5.06
CA ASN A 397 32.93 -9.86 -6.08
C ASN A 397 32.31 -8.56 -6.67
N ASN A 398 31.03 -8.34 -6.50
CA ASN A 398 30.33 -7.17 -7.07
C ASN A 398 29.86 -6.15 -6.04
N LYS A 399 30.09 -6.38 -4.74
CA LYS A 399 29.58 -5.54 -3.67
C LYS A 399 29.98 -4.07 -3.83
N ASP A 400 31.26 -3.80 -4.05
CA ASP A 400 31.77 -2.44 -4.20
C ASP A 400 31.23 -1.75 -5.47
N TYR A 401 31.11 -2.52 -6.58
CA TYR A 401 30.52 -2.02 -7.83
C TYR A 401 29.06 -1.61 -7.63
N ILE A 402 28.27 -2.42 -6.94
CA ILE A 402 26.86 -2.13 -6.64
C ILE A 402 26.77 -0.91 -5.72
N THR A 403 27.54 -0.89 -4.63
CA THR A 403 27.52 0.23 -3.66
C THR A 403 27.85 1.57 -4.30
N ASN A 404 28.89 1.60 -5.14
CA ASN A 404 29.30 2.82 -5.85
C ASN A 404 28.21 3.26 -6.83
N GLY A 405 27.62 2.34 -7.58
CA GLY A 405 26.55 2.66 -8.53
C GLY A 405 25.26 3.12 -7.86
N VAL A 406 24.92 2.58 -6.69
CA VAL A 406 23.80 3.07 -5.87
C VAL A 406 24.06 4.51 -5.42
N ALA A 407 25.28 4.80 -4.94
CA ALA A 407 25.67 6.15 -4.52
C ALA A 407 25.58 7.15 -5.69
N GLU A 408 26.01 6.76 -6.90
CA GLU A 408 25.88 7.60 -8.12
C GLU A 408 24.40 7.88 -8.46
N ILE A 409 23.53 6.89 -8.42
CA ILE A 409 22.09 7.07 -8.65
C ILE A 409 21.50 7.99 -7.58
N CYS A 410 21.83 7.78 -6.31
CA CYS A 410 21.32 8.61 -5.21
C CYS A 410 21.80 10.07 -5.32
N ALA A 411 23.03 10.31 -5.75
CA ALA A 411 23.55 11.65 -5.99
C ALA A 411 22.90 12.36 -7.19
N LYS A 412 22.50 11.60 -8.22
CA LYS A 412 21.78 12.13 -9.39
C LYS A 412 20.37 12.63 -9.04
N TYR A 413 19.75 12.05 -8.03
CA TYR A 413 18.39 12.34 -7.59
C TYR A 413 18.37 12.68 -6.09
N PRO A 414 18.79 13.89 -5.72
CA PRO A 414 18.80 14.32 -4.33
C PRO A 414 17.38 14.33 -3.74
N LEU A 415 17.26 13.95 -2.46
CA LEU A 415 15.97 13.85 -1.79
C LEU A 415 15.83 14.94 -0.72
N TYR A 416 14.75 15.71 -0.79
CA TYR A 416 14.41 16.77 0.17
C TYR A 416 15.55 17.82 0.33
N GLU A 417 16.05 18.33 -0.77
CA GLU A 417 16.99 19.47 -0.83
C GLU A 417 16.29 20.79 -1.15
#